data_fc44aba63c5e9cb5bb9ede189ba34a33
#
_entry.id   fc44aba63c5e9cb5bb9ede189ba34a33
#
_cell.length_a   1.000
_cell.length_b   1.000
_cell.length_c   1.000
_cell.angle_alpha   90.00
_cell.angle_beta   90.00
_cell.angle_gamma   90.00
#
_symmetry.space_group_name_H-M   'P 1'
#
loop_
_entity.id
_entity.type
_entity.pdbx_description
1 polymer ?
#
loop_
_entity_poly.entity_id
_entity_poly.type
_entity_poly.pdbx_seq_one_letter_code
_entity_poly.pdbx_strand_id
1 'polypeptide(L)'
;MKKVYRVCLPFFIFLLLFSCGTIRRNETERQAGFHERQLKTGDLLFAYDPRGNAITAVTSGYHGLKIDHVGFVVKQKDTVFVAEAISSKGVTLTPLADFLAHNTMPDEHYPSVVRGRLRVKFNETVLRKRLNHYLGLPYDSLYMPDDSAMYCSELVQKCFVLTDGKAVFPTIPMSFHDADGHITPYWKAFYARHGQSVPEGMPGTNPGQLSREKVVHIRLSRVF
;
A
#
# COMPACT_ATOMS: atom_id res chain seq x y z
N MET A 1 76.59 15.32 -18.61
CA MET A 1 75.69 14.29 -18.13
C MET A 1 74.41 14.96 -17.60
N LYS A 2 73.32 15.02 -18.42
CA LYS A 2 72.01 15.62 -18.02
C LYS A 2 71.05 14.46 -17.72
N LYS A 3 70.59 14.37 -16.49
CA LYS A 3 69.57 13.38 -16.08
C LYS A 3 68.19 13.94 -16.43
N VAL A 4 67.47 13.21 -17.28
CA VAL A 4 66.04 13.50 -17.62
C VAL A 4 65.21 12.74 -16.62
N TYR A 5 64.43 13.45 -15.80
CA TYR A 5 63.38 12.86 -14.95
C TYR A 5 62.08 12.78 -15.74
N ARG A 6 61.66 11.57 -16.03
CA ARG A 6 60.31 11.30 -16.51
C ARG A 6 59.30 11.43 -15.35
N VAL A 7 58.44 12.41 -15.41
CA VAL A 7 57.28 12.55 -14.54
C VAL A 7 56.19 11.62 -15.09
N CYS A 8 55.89 10.51 -14.41
CA CYS A 8 54.68 9.74 -14.64
C CYS A 8 53.56 10.40 -13.89
N LEU A 9 52.60 10.96 -14.62
CA LEU A 9 51.34 11.48 -14.10
C LEU A 9 50.39 10.27 -13.88
N PRO A 10 49.78 10.07 -12.71
CA PRO A 10 48.85 8.96 -12.53
C PRO A 10 47.49 9.33 -13.14
N PHE A 11 47.13 8.59 -14.17
CA PHE A 11 45.79 8.54 -14.75
C PHE A 11 44.90 7.64 -13.92
N PHE A 12 44.49 8.10 -12.73
CA PHE A 12 43.57 7.36 -11.88
C PHE A 12 42.73 8.35 -11.06
N ILE A 13 41.65 8.88 -11.58
CA ILE A 13 40.46 9.37 -10.84
C ILE A 13 39.40 9.74 -11.88
N PHE A 14 38.65 8.76 -12.40
CA PHE A 14 37.35 9.02 -13.03
C PHE A 14 36.42 7.79 -13.11
N LEU A 15 36.52 6.85 -12.17
CA LEU A 15 35.69 5.63 -12.17
C LEU A 15 34.90 5.38 -10.88
N LEU A 16 34.80 6.36 -9.98
CA LEU A 16 34.14 6.14 -8.66
C LEU A 16 32.80 6.85 -8.47
N LEU A 17 32.31 7.63 -9.44
CA LEU A 17 31.05 8.36 -9.25
C LEU A 17 29.81 7.66 -9.84
N PHE A 18 29.97 6.62 -10.67
CA PHE A 18 28.83 5.87 -11.20
C PHE A 18 28.39 4.69 -10.31
N SER A 19 29.20 4.27 -9.36
CA SER A 19 28.93 3.11 -8.50
C SER A 19 27.97 3.44 -7.33
N CYS A 20 27.98 4.67 -6.83
CA CYS A 20 27.20 5.03 -5.62
C CYS A 20 25.71 5.09 -5.84
N GLY A 21 25.25 5.52 -7.02
CA GLY A 21 23.81 5.60 -7.35
C GLY A 21 23.18 4.22 -7.55
N THR A 22 23.91 3.31 -8.20
CA THR A 22 23.43 1.95 -8.44
C THR A 22 23.46 1.09 -7.18
N ILE A 23 24.43 1.30 -6.32
CA ILE A 23 24.53 0.60 -5.02
C ILE A 23 23.39 1.02 -4.09
N ARG A 24 23.10 2.32 -3.97
CA ARG A 24 21.97 2.81 -3.17
C ARG A 24 20.62 2.32 -3.69
N ARG A 25 20.41 2.29 -5.00
CA ARG A 25 19.18 1.78 -5.61
C ARG A 25 18.96 0.30 -5.34
N ASN A 26 20.03 -0.51 -5.42
CA ASN A 26 19.98 -1.94 -5.12
C ASN A 26 19.75 -2.22 -3.62
N GLU A 27 20.23 -1.37 -2.72
CA GLU A 27 19.96 -1.50 -1.28
C GLU A 27 18.50 -1.19 -0.95
N THR A 28 17.94 -0.12 -1.48
CA THR A 28 16.52 0.24 -1.28
C THR A 28 15.58 -0.84 -1.85
N GLU A 29 15.94 -1.45 -3.00
CA GLU A 29 15.18 -2.56 -3.61
C GLU A 29 15.28 -3.85 -2.79
N ARG A 30 16.42 -4.16 -2.18
CA ARG A 30 16.59 -5.30 -1.25
C ARG A 30 15.80 -5.09 0.04
N GLN A 31 15.71 -3.85 0.49
CA GLN A 31 15.09 -3.44 1.73
C GLN A 31 13.56 -3.58 1.71
N ALA A 32 12.91 -3.36 0.56
CA ALA A 32 11.47 -3.55 0.42
C ALA A 32 11.04 -5.04 0.39
N GLY A 33 12.02 -5.98 0.40
CA GLY A 33 11.76 -7.41 0.40
C GLY A 33 11.02 -7.93 -0.82
N PHE A 34 10.83 -7.09 -1.83
CA PHE A 34 10.38 -7.49 -3.17
C PHE A 34 11.06 -6.59 -4.20
N HIS A 35 11.58 -7.21 -5.24
CA HIS A 35 12.13 -6.45 -6.35
C HIS A 35 10.97 -5.86 -7.16
N GLU A 36 11.07 -4.58 -7.53
CA GLU A 36 10.11 -3.88 -8.39
C GLU A 36 9.78 -4.69 -9.66
N ARG A 37 10.79 -5.37 -10.22
CA ARG A 37 10.63 -6.27 -11.39
C ARG A 37 9.70 -7.45 -11.14
N GLN A 38 9.51 -7.88 -9.89
CA GLN A 38 8.63 -9.00 -9.54
C GLN A 38 7.19 -8.55 -9.28
N LEU A 39 6.96 -7.24 -9.16
CA LEU A 39 5.61 -6.70 -9.01
C LEU A 39 4.83 -6.84 -10.32
N LYS A 40 3.55 -7.11 -10.19
CA LYS A 40 2.60 -7.21 -11.30
C LYS A 40 1.42 -6.30 -11.01
N THR A 41 0.79 -5.77 -12.06
CA THR A 41 -0.49 -5.08 -11.90
C THR A 41 -1.46 -5.97 -11.14
N GLY A 42 -2.10 -5.41 -10.11
CA GLY A 42 -3.02 -6.12 -9.21
C GLY A 42 -2.34 -6.78 -8.01
N ASP A 43 -1.02 -6.70 -7.82
CA ASP A 43 -0.41 -7.02 -6.52
C ASP A 43 -0.91 -5.99 -5.49
N LEU A 44 -1.36 -6.46 -4.34
CA LEU A 44 -1.78 -5.62 -3.23
C LEU A 44 -0.56 -5.27 -2.37
N LEU A 45 -0.46 -4.03 -1.93
CA LEU A 45 0.54 -3.57 -0.98
C LEU A 45 -0.18 -3.15 0.30
N PHE A 46 0.01 -3.93 1.35
CA PHE A 46 -0.56 -3.67 2.68
C PHE A 46 0.47 -2.99 3.55
N ALA A 47 0.18 -1.77 3.98
CA ALA A 47 0.99 -1.06 4.96
C ALA A 47 0.48 -1.34 6.38
N TYR A 48 1.41 -1.38 7.33
CA TYR A 48 1.11 -1.63 8.74
C TYR A 48 1.94 -0.73 9.66
N ASP A 49 1.35 -0.30 10.77
CA ASP A 49 2.05 0.38 11.85
C ASP A 49 2.13 -0.54 13.08
N PRO A 50 3.33 -0.98 13.51
CA PRO A 50 3.47 -1.83 14.70
C PRO A 50 2.86 -1.22 15.98
N ARG A 51 2.82 0.11 16.07
CA ARG A 51 2.21 0.83 17.20
C ARG A 51 0.68 0.72 17.17
N GLY A 52 0.10 0.66 15.96
CA GLY A 52 -1.33 0.63 15.72
C GLY A 52 -1.99 2.00 15.83
N ASN A 53 -3.25 2.03 15.43
CA ASN A 53 -4.08 3.24 15.41
C ASN A 53 -5.56 2.88 15.61
N ALA A 54 -6.46 3.85 15.44
CA ALA A 54 -7.90 3.65 15.63
C ALA A 54 -8.50 2.57 14.70
N ILE A 55 -7.98 2.43 13.47
CA ILE A 55 -8.42 1.39 12.53
C ILE A 55 -8.00 0.01 13.05
N THR A 56 -6.74 -0.14 13.42
CA THR A 56 -6.20 -1.43 13.89
C THR A 56 -6.64 -1.81 15.29
N ALA A 57 -7.21 -0.88 16.05
CA ALA A 57 -7.85 -1.19 17.34
C ALA A 57 -9.16 -1.98 17.17
N VAL A 58 -9.81 -1.89 16.01
CA VAL A 58 -11.10 -2.54 15.71
C VAL A 58 -11.01 -3.51 14.52
N THR A 59 -9.83 -3.71 13.95
CA THR A 59 -9.61 -4.64 12.83
C THR A 59 -8.44 -5.56 13.14
N SER A 60 -8.37 -6.69 12.41
CA SER A 60 -7.27 -7.64 12.54
C SER A 60 -6.68 -7.95 11.18
N GLY A 61 -5.37 -7.86 11.04
CA GLY A 61 -4.64 -8.15 9.82
C GLY A 61 -4.07 -9.58 9.78
N TYR A 62 -3.42 -9.91 8.67
CA TYR A 62 -2.75 -11.17 8.45
C TYR A 62 -1.70 -11.44 9.55
N HIS A 63 -1.79 -12.60 10.21
CA HIS A 63 -0.93 -12.99 11.34
C HIS A 63 -0.78 -11.92 12.44
N GLY A 64 -1.84 -11.16 12.70
CA GLY A 64 -1.84 -10.13 13.74
C GLY A 64 -1.12 -8.83 13.37
N LEU A 65 -0.68 -8.66 12.11
CA LEU A 65 -0.15 -7.39 11.65
C LEU A 65 -1.20 -6.28 11.78
N LYS A 66 -0.80 -5.15 12.31
CA LYS A 66 -1.65 -3.96 12.45
C LYS A 66 -1.73 -3.21 11.12
N ILE A 67 -2.42 -3.82 10.16
CA ILE A 67 -2.59 -3.30 8.81
C ILE A 67 -3.68 -2.23 8.81
N ASP A 68 -3.32 -1.01 8.42
CA ASP A 68 -4.19 0.16 8.43
C ASP A 68 -4.38 0.79 7.03
N HIS A 69 -3.57 0.38 6.05
CA HIS A 69 -3.67 0.88 4.70
C HIS A 69 -3.44 -0.21 3.65
N VAL A 70 -4.03 -0.01 2.47
CA VAL A 70 -3.81 -0.87 1.30
C VAL A 70 -3.91 -0.07 0.01
N GLY A 71 -3.02 -0.37 -0.91
CA GLY A 71 -3.09 0.03 -2.31
C GLY A 71 -2.82 -1.17 -3.22
N PHE A 72 -2.90 -0.98 -4.52
CA PHE A 72 -2.56 -2.00 -5.49
C PHE A 72 -1.65 -1.49 -6.60
N VAL A 73 -0.78 -2.36 -7.06
CA VAL A 73 0.21 -2.06 -8.10
C VAL A 73 -0.47 -1.84 -9.44
N VAL A 74 -0.07 -0.78 -10.15
CA VAL A 74 -0.41 -0.50 -11.54
C VAL A 74 0.88 -0.22 -12.31
N LYS A 75 1.22 -1.10 -13.25
CA LYS A 75 2.36 -0.87 -14.14
C LYS A 75 1.94 -0.06 -15.35
N GLN A 76 2.67 1.03 -15.61
CA GLN A 76 2.50 1.86 -16.81
C GLN A 76 3.86 2.01 -17.49
N LYS A 77 4.04 1.36 -18.64
CA LYS A 77 5.34 1.24 -19.31
C LYS A 77 6.41 0.72 -18.34
N ASP A 78 7.46 1.50 -18.12
CA ASP A 78 8.58 1.17 -17.24
C ASP A 78 8.43 1.69 -15.80
N THR A 79 7.28 2.28 -15.47
CA THR A 79 7.02 2.86 -14.14
C THR A 79 6.00 2.03 -13.38
N VAL A 80 6.28 1.83 -12.09
CA VAL A 80 5.37 1.17 -11.15
C VAL A 80 4.72 2.21 -10.26
N PHE A 81 3.40 2.24 -10.28
CA PHE A 81 2.57 3.06 -9.41
C PHE A 81 1.80 2.18 -8.42
N VAL A 82 1.40 2.76 -7.32
CA VAL A 82 0.42 2.22 -6.38
C VAL A 82 -0.85 3.06 -6.51
N ALA A 83 -1.95 2.42 -6.90
CA ALA A 83 -3.27 3.03 -6.85
C ALA A 83 -3.78 2.91 -5.41
N GLU A 84 -4.10 4.04 -4.79
CA GLU A 84 -4.51 4.13 -3.40
C GLU A 84 -5.48 5.28 -3.17
N ALA A 85 -6.23 5.23 -2.08
CA ALA A 85 -7.00 6.36 -1.58
C ALA A 85 -6.38 6.83 -0.27
N ILE A 86 -5.95 8.10 -0.22
CA ILE A 86 -5.29 8.72 0.93
C ILE A 86 -5.95 10.03 1.32
N SER A 87 -5.93 10.34 2.62
CA SER A 87 -6.65 11.51 3.17
C SER A 87 -6.23 12.85 2.57
N SER A 88 -4.97 12.97 2.13
CA SER A 88 -4.42 14.23 1.59
C SER A 88 -4.75 14.48 0.12
N LYS A 89 -5.07 13.43 -0.67
CA LYS A 89 -5.23 13.53 -2.13
C LYS A 89 -6.45 12.77 -2.69
N GLY A 90 -7.16 12.01 -1.85
CA GLY A 90 -8.19 11.08 -2.35
C GLY A 90 -7.59 9.93 -3.14
N VAL A 91 -8.30 9.48 -4.19
CA VAL A 91 -7.85 8.38 -5.07
C VAL A 91 -6.78 8.87 -6.02
N THR A 92 -5.60 8.27 -5.94
CA THR A 92 -4.42 8.72 -6.67
C THR A 92 -3.53 7.56 -7.14
N LEU A 93 -2.61 7.86 -8.06
CA LEU A 93 -1.49 6.99 -8.45
C LEU A 93 -0.21 7.55 -7.82
N THR A 94 0.30 6.87 -6.82
CA THR A 94 1.54 7.23 -6.13
C THR A 94 2.70 6.42 -6.73
N PRO A 95 3.82 7.04 -7.13
CA PRO A 95 5.02 6.30 -7.52
C PRO A 95 5.42 5.30 -6.40
N LEU A 96 5.84 4.10 -6.78
CA LEU A 96 6.19 3.06 -5.80
C LEU A 96 7.20 3.55 -4.75
N ALA A 97 8.21 4.30 -5.18
CA ALA A 97 9.24 4.82 -4.26
C ALA A 97 8.64 5.75 -3.20
N ASP A 98 7.69 6.62 -3.59
CA ASP A 98 7.01 7.53 -2.67
C ASP A 98 6.09 6.77 -1.71
N PHE A 99 5.35 5.77 -2.23
CA PHE A 99 4.52 4.90 -1.40
C PHE A 99 5.35 4.18 -0.32
N LEU A 100 6.50 3.62 -0.70
CA LEU A 100 7.39 2.94 0.25
C LEU A 100 7.99 3.92 1.26
N ALA A 101 8.40 5.11 0.82
CA ALA A 101 8.94 6.15 1.71
C ALA A 101 7.90 6.62 2.73
N HIS A 102 6.65 6.85 2.32
CA HIS A 102 5.56 7.24 3.22
C HIS A 102 5.22 6.17 4.27
N ASN A 103 5.49 4.89 3.95
CA ASN A 103 5.23 3.76 4.83
C ASN A 103 6.51 3.23 5.50
N THR A 104 7.55 4.06 5.60
CA THR A 104 8.77 3.80 6.37
C THR A 104 8.73 4.66 7.63
N MET A 105 8.80 4.03 8.79
CA MET A 105 8.82 4.76 10.07
C MET A 105 10.11 5.56 10.21
N PRO A 106 10.10 6.72 10.91
CA PRO A 106 11.29 7.56 11.06
C PRO A 106 12.51 6.84 11.64
N ASP A 107 12.25 5.84 12.49
CA ASP A 107 13.29 5.07 13.19
C ASP A 107 13.62 3.74 12.51
N GLU A 108 13.01 3.46 11.36
CA GLU A 108 13.19 2.21 10.62
C GLU A 108 13.90 2.46 9.28
N HIS A 109 14.72 1.49 8.89
CA HIS A 109 15.42 1.51 7.60
C HIS A 109 14.57 0.89 6.47
N TYR A 110 13.46 0.23 6.81
CA TYR A 110 12.65 -0.58 5.89
C TYR A 110 11.19 -0.18 5.92
N PRO A 111 10.50 -0.16 4.78
CA PRO A 111 9.07 0.13 4.76
C PRO A 111 8.28 -0.98 5.45
N SER A 112 7.33 -0.59 6.28
CA SER A 112 6.36 -1.47 6.94
C SER A 112 5.26 -1.87 5.95
N VAL A 113 5.64 -2.60 4.88
CA VAL A 113 4.76 -3.02 3.79
C VAL A 113 4.92 -4.50 3.50
N VAL A 114 3.81 -5.21 3.33
CA VAL A 114 3.79 -6.60 2.84
C VAL A 114 3.03 -6.71 1.53
N ARG A 115 3.46 -7.62 0.66
CA ARG A 115 2.81 -7.86 -0.62
C ARG A 115 1.79 -8.99 -0.53
N GLY A 116 0.56 -8.71 -0.97
CA GLY A 116 -0.46 -9.71 -1.27
C GLY A 116 -0.57 -9.93 -2.78
N ARG A 117 -0.66 -11.19 -3.21
CA ARG A 117 -0.94 -11.56 -4.61
C ARG A 117 -2.19 -12.41 -4.69
N LEU A 118 -3.07 -12.09 -5.63
CA LEU A 118 -4.27 -12.88 -5.82
C LEU A 118 -3.94 -14.28 -6.37
N ARG A 119 -4.61 -15.28 -5.81
CA ARG A 119 -4.59 -16.68 -6.26
C ARG A 119 -5.61 -16.95 -7.36
N VAL A 120 -6.46 -15.99 -7.67
CA VAL A 120 -7.51 -16.05 -8.68
C VAL A 120 -7.20 -15.10 -9.83
N LYS A 121 -7.71 -15.40 -11.00
CA LYS A 121 -7.63 -14.49 -12.15
C LYS A 121 -8.69 -13.42 -12.00
N PHE A 122 -8.30 -12.18 -12.17
CA PHE A 122 -9.19 -11.03 -12.21
C PHE A 122 -9.15 -10.37 -13.59
N ASN A 123 -10.14 -9.53 -13.88
CA ASN A 123 -10.24 -8.81 -15.15
C ASN A 123 -9.44 -7.50 -15.06
N GLU A 124 -8.20 -7.50 -15.56
CA GLU A 124 -7.32 -6.32 -15.53
C GLU A 124 -7.88 -5.14 -16.34
N THR A 125 -8.57 -5.38 -17.44
CA THR A 125 -9.19 -4.32 -18.24
C THR A 125 -10.27 -3.60 -17.43
N VAL A 126 -11.10 -4.34 -16.70
CA VAL A 126 -12.12 -3.76 -15.81
C VAL A 126 -11.48 -3.04 -14.63
N LEU A 127 -10.42 -3.62 -14.03
CA LEU A 127 -9.67 -2.97 -12.96
C LEU A 127 -9.19 -1.58 -13.39
N ARG A 128 -8.53 -1.48 -14.56
CA ARG A 128 -8.02 -0.20 -15.08
C ARG A 128 -9.14 0.77 -15.42
N LYS A 129 -10.24 0.30 -16.00
CA LYS A 129 -11.43 1.12 -16.31
C LYS A 129 -12.02 1.71 -15.03
N ARG A 130 -12.22 0.89 -14.00
CA ARG A 130 -12.76 1.32 -12.71
C ARG A 130 -11.83 2.27 -11.98
N LEU A 131 -10.53 1.95 -11.95
CA LEU A 131 -9.55 2.86 -11.38
C LEU A 131 -9.60 4.24 -12.04
N ASN A 132 -9.61 4.31 -13.38
CA ASN A 132 -9.70 5.58 -14.10
C ASN A 132 -11.01 6.34 -13.80
N HIS A 133 -12.09 5.63 -13.49
CA HIS A 133 -13.36 6.25 -13.09
C HIS A 133 -13.27 6.85 -11.69
N TYR A 134 -12.53 6.21 -10.76
CA TYR A 134 -12.42 6.66 -9.38
C TYR A 134 -11.25 7.63 -9.14
N LEU A 135 -10.28 7.75 -10.05
CA LEU A 135 -9.16 8.68 -9.89
C LEU A 135 -9.64 10.11 -9.65
N GLY A 136 -9.10 10.74 -8.61
CA GLY A 136 -9.44 12.11 -8.21
C GLY A 136 -10.63 12.22 -7.27
N LEU A 137 -11.38 11.14 -6.99
CA LEU A 137 -12.41 11.18 -5.95
C LEU A 137 -11.78 11.53 -4.60
N PRO A 138 -12.48 12.29 -3.75
CA PRO A 138 -12.00 12.60 -2.41
C PRO A 138 -11.87 11.36 -1.53
N TYR A 139 -11.10 11.47 -0.45
CA TYR A 139 -11.01 10.42 0.55
C TYR A 139 -12.29 10.38 1.41
N ASP A 140 -12.88 9.19 1.53
CA ASP A 140 -13.99 8.98 2.46
C ASP A 140 -13.46 8.71 3.87
N SER A 141 -13.49 9.75 4.71
CA SER A 141 -13.11 9.64 6.12
C SER A 141 -14.26 9.15 7.03
N LEU A 142 -15.46 9.11 6.51
CA LEU A 142 -16.64 8.64 7.25
C LEU A 142 -17.01 7.19 6.96
N TYR A 143 -16.31 6.57 6.00
CA TYR A 143 -16.52 5.17 5.60
C TYR A 143 -17.99 4.87 5.22
N MET A 144 -18.63 5.80 4.51
CA MET A 144 -20.02 5.68 4.10
C MET A 144 -20.14 4.84 2.82
N PRO A 145 -21.19 4.03 2.66
CA PRO A 145 -21.35 3.16 1.50
C PRO A 145 -21.91 3.91 0.28
N ASP A 146 -21.25 4.97 -0.15
CA ASP A 146 -21.57 5.71 -1.37
C ASP A 146 -20.35 5.84 -2.28
N ASP A 147 -20.55 6.27 -3.53
CA ASP A 147 -19.49 6.36 -4.52
C ASP A 147 -18.95 7.79 -4.72
N SER A 148 -19.33 8.75 -3.87
CA SER A 148 -18.89 10.15 -3.97
C SER A 148 -17.47 10.38 -3.44
N ALA A 149 -17.03 9.51 -2.56
CA ALA A 149 -15.70 9.48 -1.95
C ALA A 149 -15.25 8.03 -1.82
N MET A 150 -13.98 7.79 -1.49
CA MET A 150 -13.41 6.44 -1.48
C MET A 150 -12.36 6.29 -0.39
N TYR A 151 -12.42 5.21 0.42
CA TYR A 151 -11.32 4.83 1.30
C TYR A 151 -10.49 3.69 0.72
N CYS A 152 -9.33 3.41 1.29
CA CYS A 152 -8.29 2.57 0.67
C CYS A 152 -8.76 1.15 0.32
N SER A 153 -9.39 0.45 1.25
CA SER A 153 -9.85 -0.94 1.01
C SER A 153 -11.11 -1.01 0.15
N GLU A 154 -11.94 0.01 0.16
CA GLU A 154 -13.09 0.13 -0.74
C GLU A 154 -12.66 0.29 -2.20
N LEU A 155 -11.65 1.12 -2.46
CA LEU A 155 -11.06 1.24 -3.80
C LEU A 155 -10.61 -0.13 -4.33
N VAL A 156 -9.92 -0.93 -3.48
CA VAL A 156 -9.53 -2.30 -3.84
C VAL A 156 -10.78 -3.15 -4.12
N GLN A 157 -11.75 -3.17 -3.21
CA GLN A 157 -12.98 -3.95 -3.36
C GLN A 157 -13.71 -3.63 -4.66
N LYS A 158 -13.86 -2.34 -4.99
CA LYS A 158 -14.59 -1.90 -6.20
C LYS A 158 -13.80 -2.11 -7.49
N CYS A 159 -12.47 -2.05 -7.47
CA CYS A 159 -11.66 -2.24 -8.67
C CYS A 159 -11.51 -3.69 -9.09
N PHE A 160 -11.53 -4.65 -8.16
CA PHE A 160 -11.24 -6.04 -8.47
C PHE A 160 -12.49 -6.86 -8.73
N VAL A 161 -12.62 -7.34 -9.96
CA VAL A 161 -13.65 -8.30 -10.35
C VAL A 161 -13.03 -9.52 -11.01
N LEU A 162 -13.67 -10.67 -10.84
CA LEU A 162 -13.35 -11.90 -11.53
C LEU A 162 -13.65 -11.78 -13.02
N THR A 163 -13.22 -12.76 -13.82
CA THR A 163 -13.51 -12.80 -15.25
C THR A 163 -14.99 -12.96 -15.58
N ASP A 164 -15.79 -13.48 -14.64
CA ASP A 164 -17.25 -13.60 -14.73
C ASP A 164 -18.00 -12.35 -14.23
N GLY A 165 -17.28 -11.30 -13.84
CA GLY A 165 -17.84 -10.02 -13.38
C GLY A 165 -18.16 -9.95 -11.87
N LYS A 166 -18.05 -11.05 -11.13
CA LYS A 166 -18.26 -11.02 -9.67
C LYS A 166 -17.13 -10.30 -8.96
N ALA A 167 -17.44 -9.67 -7.82
CA ALA A 167 -16.43 -9.05 -6.97
C ALA A 167 -15.44 -10.11 -6.45
N VAL A 168 -14.15 -9.77 -6.47
CA VAL A 168 -13.10 -10.61 -5.84
C VAL A 168 -13.20 -10.54 -4.33
N PHE A 169 -13.53 -9.35 -3.80
CA PHE A 169 -13.63 -9.08 -2.38
C PHE A 169 -15.09 -8.75 -2.03
N PRO A 170 -15.76 -9.58 -1.22
CA PRO A 170 -17.09 -9.23 -0.72
C PRO A 170 -17.00 -8.09 0.31
N THR A 171 -18.06 -7.32 0.42
CA THR A 171 -18.26 -6.45 1.57
C THR A 171 -18.58 -7.30 2.80
N ILE A 172 -18.23 -6.78 3.97
CA ILE A 172 -18.58 -7.35 5.27
C ILE A 172 -19.33 -6.29 6.09
N PRO A 173 -20.15 -6.69 7.09
CA PRO A 173 -20.62 -5.72 8.09
C PRO A 173 -19.42 -5.08 8.78
N MET A 174 -19.30 -3.75 8.71
CA MET A 174 -18.24 -3.02 9.41
C MET A 174 -18.45 -3.12 10.90
N SER A 175 -17.34 -3.23 11.65
CA SER A 175 -17.39 -3.19 13.10
C SER A 175 -16.37 -2.18 13.65
N PHE A 176 -16.82 -1.42 14.62
CA PHE A 176 -16.05 -0.41 15.34
C PHE A 176 -15.82 -0.84 16.81
N HIS A 177 -16.00 -2.14 17.07
CA HIS A 177 -15.80 -2.74 18.38
C HIS A 177 -14.33 -3.16 18.58
N ASP A 178 -13.86 -2.96 19.79
CA ASP A 178 -12.59 -3.52 20.27
C ASP A 178 -12.72 -5.01 20.60
N ALA A 179 -11.65 -5.58 21.15
CA ALA A 179 -11.61 -6.99 21.55
C ALA A 179 -12.59 -7.33 22.67
N ASP A 180 -13.01 -6.35 23.46
CA ASP A 180 -13.95 -6.50 24.59
C ASP A 180 -15.42 -6.35 24.13
N GLY A 181 -15.64 -6.11 22.84
CA GLY A 181 -16.98 -5.98 22.25
C GLY A 181 -17.63 -4.61 22.45
N HIS A 182 -16.85 -3.57 22.70
CA HIS A 182 -17.34 -2.20 22.86
C HIS A 182 -16.91 -1.31 21.70
N ILE A 183 -17.83 -0.49 21.19
CA ILE A 183 -17.44 0.58 20.26
C ILE A 183 -16.47 1.50 20.99
N THR A 184 -15.27 1.67 20.44
CA THR A 184 -14.20 2.42 21.12
C THR A 184 -14.57 3.88 21.35
N PRO A 185 -14.05 4.52 22.41
CA PRO A 185 -14.29 5.95 22.66
C PRO A 185 -13.87 6.85 21.49
N TYR A 186 -12.79 6.47 20.77
CA TYR A 186 -12.34 7.20 19.58
C TYR A 186 -13.43 7.30 18.52
N TRP A 187 -14.01 6.16 18.11
CA TRP A 187 -15.02 6.13 17.05
C TRP A 187 -16.32 6.82 17.46
N LYS A 188 -16.76 6.66 18.72
CA LYS A 188 -17.90 7.40 19.24
C LYS A 188 -17.69 8.92 19.13
N ALA A 189 -16.55 9.42 19.60
CA ALA A 189 -16.23 10.84 19.56
C ALA A 189 -16.00 11.33 18.11
N PHE A 190 -15.42 10.52 17.24
CA PHE A 190 -15.18 10.85 15.85
C PHE A 190 -16.51 11.10 15.12
N TYR A 191 -17.45 10.16 15.14
CA TYR A 191 -18.74 10.33 14.46
C TYR A 191 -19.61 11.39 15.10
N ALA A 192 -19.62 11.53 16.42
CA ALA A 192 -20.34 12.58 17.12
C ALA A 192 -19.89 13.99 16.67
N ARG A 193 -18.59 14.23 16.46
CA ARG A 193 -18.09 15.50 15.92
C ARG A 193 -18.57 15.81 14.50
N HIS A 194 -18.93 14.80 13.73
CA HIS A 194 -19.46 14.94 12.38
C HIS A 194 -21.00 14.91 12.33
N GLY A 195 -21.66 14.90 13.50
CA GLY A 195 -23.14 14.84 13.58
C GLY A 195 -23.71 13.52 13.07
N GLN A 196 -22.91 12.45 13.10
CA GLN A 196 -23.27 11.12 12.56
C GLN A 196 -23.28 10.07 13.68
N SER A 197 -24.05 9.02 13.47
CA SER A 197 -23.92 7.78 14.26
C SER A 197 -22.79 6.92 13.72
N VAL A 198 -22.18 6.12 14.58
CA VAL A 198 -21.20 5.10 14.14
C VAL A 198 -21.90 4.14 13.17
N PRO A 199 -21.40 3.94 11.94
CA PRO A 199 -22.04 3.08 10.94
C PRO A 199 -21.78 1.60 11.19
N GLU A 200 -22.01 1.15 12.41
CA GLU A 200 -21.85 -0.25 12.83
C GLU A 200 -22.78 -1.15 12.02
N GLY A 201 -22.22 -2.24 11.49
CA GLY A 201 -22.97 -3.21 10.69
C GLY A 201 -23.25 -2.79 9.24
N MET A 202 -22.91 -1.55 8.83
CA MET A 202 -23.03 -1.14 7.44
C MET A 202 -22.06 -1.92 6.54
N PRO A 203 -22.44 -2.21 5.27
CA PRO A 203 -21.56 -2.94 4.37
C PRO A 203 -20.31 -2.13 4.04
N GLY A 204 -19.15 -2.73 4.20
CA GLY A 204 -17.88 -2.10 3.89
C GLY A 204 -16.72 -3.11 3.82
N THR A 205 -15.51 -2.60 3.89
CA THR A 205 -14.28 -3.40 3.93
C THR A 205 -13.27 -2.75 4.87
N ASN A 206 -12.21 -3.48 5.22
CA ASN A 206 -11.03 -2.91 5.85
C ASN A 206 -9.76 -3.59 5.36
N PRO A 207 -8.60 -2.92 5.41
CA PRO A 207 -7.36 -3.47 4.86
C PRO A 207 -6.88 -4.72 5.60
N GLY A 208 -7.14 -4.81 6.90
CA GLY A 208 -6.83 -6.00 7.70
C GLY A 208 -7.62 -7.22 7.24
N GLN A 209 -8.94 -7.07 7.02
CA GLN A 209 -9.79 -8.14 6.48
C GLN A 209 -9.32 -8.58 5.08
N LEU A 210 -9.07 -7.64 4.17
CA LEU A 210 -8.61 -7.97 2.82
C LEU A 210 -7.30 -8.79 2.84
N SER A 211 -6.40 -8.49 3.79
CA SER A 211 -5.13 -9.23 3.93
C SER A 211 -5.31 -10.69 4.36
N ARG A 212 -6.45 -11.05 4.96
CA ARG A 212 -6.78 -12.41 5.43
C ARG A 212 -7.67 -13.19 4.47
N GLU A 213 -8.11 -12.56 3.37
CA GLU A 213 -8.93 -13.25 2.38
C GLU A 213 -8.20 -14.46 1.77
N LYS A 214 -8.87 -15.60 1.66
CA LYS A 214 -8.29 -16.86 1.14
C LYS A 214 -7.73 -16.70 -0.28
N VAL A 215 -8.27 -15.76 -1.03
CA VAL A 215 -7.82 -15.44 -2.40
C VAL A 215 -6.51 -14.65 -2.42
N VAL A 216 -6.06 -14.12 -1.29
CA VAL A 216 -4.82 -13.34 -1.17
C VAL A 216 -3.71 -14.23 -0.61
N HIS A 217 -2.58 -14.26 -1.30
CA HIS A 217 -1.35 -14.86 -0.81
C HIS A 217 -0.40 -13.76 -0.33
N ILE A 218 -0.27 -13.62 0.99
CA ILE A 218 0.69 -12.69 1.58
C ILE A 218 2.08 -13.29 1.52
N ARG A 219 3.02 -12.50 1.01
CA ARG A 219 4.45 -12.78 1.12
C ARG A 219 5.03 -11.83 2.15
N LEU A 220 5.35 -12.37 3.31
CA LEU A 220 6.21 -11.71 4.28
C LEU A 220 7.63 -11.75 3.72
N SER A 221 8.04 -10.69 3.08
CA SER A 221 9.43 -10.54 2.71
C SER A 221 10.14 -9.81 3.86
N ARG A 222 10.57 -10.55 4.85
CA ARG A 222 11.66 -10.08 5.67
C ARG A 222 12.93 -10.35 4.86
N VAL A 223 13.59 -9.32 4.42
CA VAL A 223 15.00 -9.39 4.09
C VAL A 223 15.70 -9.33 5.44
N PHE A 224 16.19 -10.48 5.88
CA PHE A 224 17.19 -10.57 6.93
C PHE A 224 18.57 -10.47 6.29
#